data_fc4540be1e3a4e383b03854791d5a85f
#
_entry.id   fc4540be1e3a4e383b03854791d5a85f
#
_cell.length_a   1.000
_cell.length_b   1.000
_cell.length_c   1.000
_cell.angle_alpha   90.00
_cell.angle_beta   90.00
_cell.angle_gamma   90.00
#
_symmetry.space_group_name_H-M   'P 1'
#
loop_
_entity.id
_entity.type
_entity.pdbx_description
1 polymer ?
#
loop_
_entity_poly.entity_id
_entity_poly.type
_entity_poly.pdbx_seq_one_letter_code
_entity_poly.pdbx_strand_id
1 'polypeptide(L)'
;MNRPIKFRVWDHILSEWIKSDQLVLRPNGSVTDGSILIDSKYIQFNTGLTDNNDDPIYEGNILKNHYDVSNNIIGQVLYESDYGGYIFQWKRRGQDYKITNLNCDVAFHSAIVGNILENPELLK
;
A
#
# COMPACT_ATOMS: atom_id res chain seq x y z
N MET A 1 24.04 5.93 1.43
CA MET A 1 22.88 6.66 0.94
C MET A 1 21.69 6.34 1.81
N ASN A 2 21.14 7.34 2.46
CA ASN A 2 20.05 7.14 3.39
C ASN A 2 18.72 7.26 2.66
N ARG A 3 17.95 6.17 2.64
CA ARG A 3 16.55 6.24 2.21
C ARG A 3 15.72 6.52 3.45
N PRO A 4 15.01 7.65 3.50
CA PRO A 4 14.10 7.89 4.63
C PRO A 4 13.02 6.82 4.62
N ILE A 5 12.76 6.23 5.79
CA ILE A 5 11.63 5.31 5.95
C ILE A 5 10.39 6.19 6.04
N LYS A 6 9.50 6.07 5.06
CA LYS A 6 8.23 6.80 5.03
C LYS A 6 7.09 5.86 5.33
N PHE A 7 6.24 6.29 6.23
CA PHE A 7 5.04 5.54 6.60
C PHE A 7 3.91 6.51 6.91
N ARG A 8 2.70 5.99 6.94
CA ARG A 8 1.51 6.74 7.34
C ARG A 8 0.63 5.87 8.21
N VAL A 9 -0.22 6.50 9.02
CA VAL A 9 -1.12 5.83 9.93
C VAL A 9 -2.53 6.32 9.71
N TRP A 10 -3.47 5.37 9.60
CA TRP A 10 -4.88 5.65 9.42
C TRP A 10 -5.57 5.75 10.77
N ASP A 11 -6.26 6.85 11.03
CA ASP A 11 -7.15 6.99 12.18
C ASP A 11 -8.54 6.48 11.81
N HIS A 12 -8.86 5.26 12.23
CA HIS A 12 -10.13 4.62 11.89
C HIS A 12 -11.33 5.23 12.63
N ILE A 13 -11.10 5.99 13.68
CA ILE A 13 -12.16 6.69 14.43
C ILE A 13 -12.57 7.96 13.71
N LEU A 14 -11.59 8.76 13.29
CA LEU A 14 -11.81 10.02 12.60
C LEU A 14 -11.85 9.88 11.07
N SER A 15 -11.52 8.69 10.55
CA SER A 15 -11.45 8.39 9.11
C SER A 15 -10.53 9.36 8.36
N GLU A 16 -9.34 9.57 8.91
CA GLU A 16 -8.32 10.44 8.31
C GLU A 16 -6.92 9.93 8.59
N TRP A 17 -5.95 10.42 7.80
CA TRP A 17 -4.54 10.13 8.04
C TRP A 17 -4.01 10.99 9.19
N ILE A 18 -3.26 10.34 10.11
CA ILE A 18 -2.66 11.05 11.25
C ILE A 18 -1.45 11.84 10.77
N LYS A 19 -1.30 13.06 11.28
CA LYS A 19 -0.13 13.90 10.98
C LYS A 19 1.13 13.27 11.57
N SER A 20 2.17 13.18 10.75
CA SER A 20 3.37 12.41 11.06
C SER A 20 4.26 12.99 12.15
N ASP A 21 4.10 14.25 12.52
CA ASP A 21 4.95 14.92 13.52
C ASP A 21 4.82 14.33 14.92
N GLN A 22 3.74 13.61 15.23
CA GLN A 22 3.51 12.98 16.51
C GLN A 22 3.83 11.47 16.51
N LEU A 23 4.20 10.91 15.37
CA LEU A 23 4.43 9.48 15.22
C LEU A 23 5.91 9.17 15.38
N VAL A 24 6.21 8.12 16.12
CA VAL A 24 7.59 7.64 16.35
C VAL A 24 7.71 6.20 15.87
N LEU A 25 8.60 5.96 14.91
CA LEU A 25 8.98 4.63 14.48
C LEU A 25 10.14 4.13 15.34
N ARG A 26 9.95 2.99 15.99
CA ARG A 26 10.98 2.37 16.84
C ARG A 26 11.82 1.38 16.02
N PRO A 27 13.04 1.06 16.52
CA PRO A 27 13.93 0.12 15.82
C PRO A 27 13.33 -1.26 15.57
N ASN A 28 12.38 -1.72 16.40
CA ASN A 28 11.71 -3.00 16.22
C ASN A 28 10.57 -2.96 15.18
N GLY A 29 10.38 -1.81 14.51
CA GLY A 29 9.33 -1.64 13.53
C GLY A 29 7.99 -1.17 14.07
N SER A 30 7.82 -1.08 15.39
CA SER A 30 6.58 -0.57 15.98
C SER A 30 6.48 0.95 15.86
N VAL A 31 5.26 1.45 15.82
CA VAL A 31 4.96 2.88 15.72
C VAL A 31 4.15 3.30 16.93
N THR A 32 4.49 4.43 17.50
CA THR A 32 3.78 5.00 18.64
C THR A 32 3.32 6.42 18.35
N ASP A 33 2.19 6.79 18.95
CA ASP A 33 1.70 8.17 19.03
C ASP A 33 1.83 8.57 20.51
N GLY A 34 2.90 9.30 20.84
CA GLY A 34 3.25 9.55 22.23
C GLY A 34 3.62 8.23 22.93
N SER A 35 2.83 7.82 23.93
CA SER A 35 3.03 6.57 24.65
C SER A 35 2.15 5.42 24.20
N ILE A 36 1.27 5.66 23.22
CA ILE A 36 0.29 4.67 22.73
C ILE A 36 0.88 3.91 21.55
N LEU A 37 0.88 2.58 21.64
CA LEU A 37 1.31 1.71 20.55
C LEU A 37 0.21 1.63 19.49
N ILE A 38 0.57 1.90 18.23
CA ILE A 38 -0.36 1.84 17.10
C ILE A 38 -0.46 0.39 16.61
N ASP A 39 -1.70 -0.08 16.37
CA ASP A 39 -1.93 -1.40 15.77
C ASP A 39 -1.38 -1.41 14.34
N SER A 40 -0.59 -2.45 14.04
CA SER A 40 0.09 -2.56 12.75
C SER A 40 -0.85 -2.54 11.55
N LYS A 41 -2.10 -2.96 11.70
CA LYS A 41 -3.07 -2.95 10.59
C LYS A 41 -3.41 -1.55 10.08
N TYR A 42 -3.13 -0.52 10.87
CA TYR A 42 -3.37 0.89 10.49
C TYR A 42 -2.11 1.59 9.99
N ILE A 43 -0.98 0.89 9.98
CA ILE A 43 0.31 1.43 9.57
C ILE A 43 0.59 0.99 8.13
N GLN A 44 0.96 1.94 7.28
CA GLN A 44 1.30 1.65 5.89
C GLN A 44 2.65 2.27 5.56
N PHE A 45 3.57 1.44 5.10
CA PHE A 45 4.90 1.88 4.69
C PHE A 45 4.94 2.21 3.21
N ASN A 46 5.74 3.22 2.86
CA ASN A 46 6.00 3.59 1.47
C ASN A 46 6.82 2.48 0.79
N THR A 47 6.41 2.07 -0.40
CA THR A 47 7.11 1.02 -1.15
C THR A 47 8.39 1.52 -1.82
N GLY A 48 8.56 2.83 -1.95
CA GLY A 48 9.65 3.44 -2.72
C GLY A 48 9.36 3.56 -4.20
N LEU A 49 8.20 3.12 -4.65
CA LEU A 49 7.78 3.19 -6.04
C LEU A 49 6.66 4.22 -6.22
N THR A 50 6.51 4.72 -7.44
CA THR A 50 5.45 5.65 -7.80
C THR A 50 4.58 5.03 -8.90
N ASP A 51 3.32 5.46 -8.96
CA ASP A 51 2.39 5.03 -10.00
C ASP A 51 2.61 5.82 -11.30
N ASN A 52 1.73 5.62 -12.29
CA ASN A 52 1.84 6.29 -13.58
C ASN A 52 1.57 7.81 -13.52
N ASN A 53 1.05 8.30 -12.41
CA ASN A 53 0.85 9.74 -12.15
C ASN A 53 1.94 10.33 -11.27
N ASP A 54 3.01 9.57 -11.01
CA ASP A 54 4.11 9.94 -10.13
C ASP A 54 3.69 10.10 -8.66
N ASP A 55 2.61 9.45 -8.26
CA ASP A 55 2.15 9.41 -6.87
C ASP A 55 2.81 8.26 -6.12
N PRO A 56 3.26 8.49 -4.87
CA PRO A 56 3.92 7.43 -4.10
C PRO A 56 2.96 6.29 -3.75
N ILE A 57 3.43 5.07 -3.95
CA ILE A 57 2.66 3.87 -3.63
C ILE A 57 3.01 3.41 -2.21
N TYR A 58 1.99 3.25 -1.38
CA TYR A 58 2.09 2.68 -0.03
C TYR A 58 1.49 1.27 -0.02
N GLU A 59 1.96 0.44 0.90
CA GLU A 59 1.24 -0.82 1.16
C GLU A 59 -0.22 -0.50 1.53
N GLY A 60 -1.14 -1.34 1.11
CA GLY A 60 -2.57 -1.08 1.27
C GLY A 60 -3.18 -0.25 0.16
N ASN A 61 -2.40 0.38 -0.72
CA ASN A 61 -2.97 1.04 -1.89
C ASN A 61 -3.65 0.03 -2.80
N ILE A 62 -4.77 0.44 -3.37
CA ILE A 62 -5.47 -0.33 -4.40
C ILE A 62 -5.05 0.25 -5.74
N LEU A 63 -4.52 -0.60 -6.60
CA LEU A 63 -4.02 -0.22 -7.91
C LEU A 63 -4.92 -0.80 -9.01
N LYS A 64 -5.16 0.01 -10.02
CA LYS A 64 -5.71 -0.44 -11.28
C LYS A 64 -4.56 -0.52 -12.28
N ASN A 65 -4.29 -1.72 -12.78
CA ASN A 65 -3.17 -1.94 -13.69
C ASN A 65 -3.67 -1.94 -15.13
N HIS A 66 -2.98 -1.18 -15.99
CA HIS A 66 -3.33 -0.97 -17.37
C HIS A 66 -2.45 -1.74 -18.35
N TYR A 67 -1.70 -2.71 -17.87
CA TYR A 67 -0.79 -3.52 -18.70
C TYR A 67 -1.52 -4.22 -19.82
N ASP A 68 -2.73 -4.66 -19.56
CA ASP A 68 -3.61 -5.26 -20.54
C ASP A 68 -4.87 -4.38 -20.68
N VAL A 69 -4.97 -3.67 -21.78
CA VAL A 69 -6.05 -2.70 -22.03
C VAL A 69 -7.43 -3.37 -22.04
N SER A 70 -7.50 -4.65 -22.41
CA SER A 70 -8.76 -5.39 -22.51
C SER A 70 -9.22 -5.98 -21.18
N ASN A 71 -8.33 -6.09 -20.17
CA ASN A 71 -8.60 -6.72 -18.90
C ASN A 71 -8.11 -5.84 -17.75
N ASN A 72 -8.92 -4.87 -17.36
CA ASN A 72 -8.62 -4.03 -16.23
C ASN A 72 -8.41 -4.89 -14.98
N ILE A 73 -7.16 -4.95 -14.53
CA ILE A 73 -6.75 -5.70 -13.36
C ILE A 73 -6.78 -4.75 -12.17
N ILE A 74 -7.44 -5.16 -11.09
CA ILE A 74 -7.46 -4.40 -9.84
C ILE A 74 -6.94 -5.28 -8.72
N GLY A 75 -6.15 -4.69 -7.82
CA GLY A 75 -5.59 -5.42 -6.69
C GLY A 75 -5.01 -4.49 -5.65
N GLN A 76 -4.41 -5.08 -4.63
CA GLN A 76 -3.82 -4.34 -3.51
C GLN A 76 -2.34 -4.60 -3.36
N VAL A 77 -1.65 -3.64 -2.78
CA VAL A 77 -0.22 -3.72 -2.46
C VAL A 77 -0.07 -4.25 -1.04
N LEU A 78 0.71 -5.32 -0.89
CA LEU A 78 1.00 -5.97 0.39
C LEU A 78 2.51 -6.17 0.52
N TYR A 79 2.99 -6.21 1.77
CA TYR A 79 4.32 -6.71 2.06
C TYR A 79 4.21 -8.21 2.37
N GLU A 80 5.02 -9.02 1.69
CA GLU A 80 5.01 -10.47 1.89
C GLU A 80 6.44 -10.98 2.02
N SER A 81 6.77 -11.45 3.22
CA SER A 81 8.13 -11.91 3.53
C SER A 81 8.56 -13.12 2.67
N ASP A 82 7.61 -14.00 2.32
CA ASP A 82 7.90 -15.16 1.47
C ASP A 82 8.36 -14.76 0.07
N TYR A 83 8.00 -13.56 -0.37
CA TYR A 83 8.41 -13.01 -1.66
C TYR A 83 9.55 -12.00 -1.52
N GLY A 84 9.99 -11.74 -0.30
CA GLY A 84 11.10 -10.83 -0.03
C GLY A 84 10.78 -9.35 -0.23
N GLY A 85 9.52 -8.96 -0.22
CA GLY A 85 9.16 -7.55 -0.41
C GLY A 85 7.70 -7.32 -0.71
N TYR A 86 7.45 -6.20 -1.40
CA TYR A 86 6.09 -5.80 -1.75
C TYR A 86 5.59 -6.58 -2.96
N ILE A 87 4.33 -7.00 -2.90
CA ILE A 87 3.64 -7.71 -3.95
C ILE A 87 2.37 -6.97 -4.35
N PHE A 88 1.93 -7.24 -5.57
CA PHE A 88 0.63 -6.82 -6.08
C PHE A 88 -0.26 -8.06 -6.13
N GLN A 89 -1.26 -8.13 -5.27
CA GLN A 89 -2.25 -9.20 -5.23
C GLN A 89 -3.47 -8.76 -6.00
N TRP A 90 -3.73 -9.39 -7.14
CA TRP A 90 -4.74 -8.96 -8.09
C TRP A 90 -5.58 -10.12 -8.58
N LYS A 91 -6.72 -9.80 -9.15
CA LYS A 91 -7.55 -10.79 -9.84
C LYS A 91 -8.28 -10.14 -11.01
N ARG A 92 -8.62 -10.98 -11.98
CA ARG A 92 -9.61 -10.65 -12.99
C ARG A 92 -10.98 -11.10 -12.48
N ARG A 93 -12.01 -10.42 -12.94
CA ARG A 93 -13.38 -10.75 -12.55
C ARG A 93 -13.69 -12.23 -12.80
N GLY A 94 -14.18 -12.92 -11.77
CA GLY A 94 -14.53 -14.33 -11.86
C GLY A 94 -13.37 -15.32 -11.77
N GLN A 95 -12.17 -14.82 -11.46
CA GLN A 95 -10.98 -15.66 -11.31
C GLN A 95 -10.39 -15.55 -9.90
N ASP A 96 -9.53 -16.51 -9.56
CA ASP A 96 -8.80 -16.48 -8.29
C ASP A 96 -7.74 -15.38 -8.27
N TYR A 97 -7.34 -14.99 -7.07
CA TYR A 97 -6.25 -14.02 -6.88
C TYR A 97 -4.93 -14.56 -7.42
N LYS A 98 -4.16 -13.66 -8.00
CA LYS A 98 -2.79 -13.91 -8.45
C LYS A 98 -1.85 -12.94 -7.76
N ILE A 99 -0.59 -13.31 -7.69
CA ILE A 99 0.45 -12.53 -7.03
C ILE A 99 1.54 -12.21 -8.04
N THR A 100 1.91 -10.94 -8.10
CA THR A 100 3.03 -10.47 -8.91
C THR A 100 3.91 -9.61 -8.02
N ASN A 101 5.23 -9.74 -8.15
CA ASN A 101 6.15 -8.84 -7.46
C ASN A 101 5.88 -7.40 -7.90
N LEU A 102 5.79 -6.51 -6.93
CA LEU A 102 5.65 -5.09 -7.23
C LEU A 102 7.03 -4.53 -7.60
N ASN A 103 7.20 -4.13 -8.85
CA ASN A 103 8.43 -3.55 -9.37
C ASN A 103 8.13 -2.27 -10.14
N CYS A 104 9.17 -1.62 -10.65
CA CYS A 104 9.03 -0.36 -11.38
C CYS A 104 8.10 -0.48 -12.59
N ASP A 105 8.17 -1.59 -13.30
CA ASP A 105 7.38 -1.82 -14.50
C ASP A 105 5.88 -1.96 -14.17
N VAL A 106 5.55 -2.76 -13.16
CA VAL A 106 4.17 -2.92 -12.68
C VAL A 106 3.63 -1.58 -12.18
N ALA A 107 4.42 -0.87 -11.38
CA ALA A 107 4.03 0.43 -10.82
C ALA A 107 3.78 1.47 -11.93
N PHE A 108 4.66 1.52 -12.92
CA PHE A 108 4.56 2.47 -14.04
C PHE A 108 3.26 2.29 -14.84
N HIS A 109 2.77 1.05 -14.93
CA HIS A 109 1.54 0.73 -15.65
C HIS A 109 0.31 0.69 -14.75
N SER A 110 0.41 1.22 -13.54
CA SER A 110 -0.67 1.21 -12.54
C SER A 110 -1.05 2.62 -12.12
N ALA A 111 -2.32 2.78 -11.73
CA ALA A 111 -2.81 4.01 -11.11
C ALA A 111 -3.39 3.67 -9.74
N ILE A 112 -3.09 4.49 -8.75
CA ILE A 112 -3.70 4.38 -7.43
C ILE A 112 -5.16 4.81 -7.56
N VAL A 113 -6.09 3.91 -7.19
CA VAL A 113 -7.54 4.21 -7.25
C VAL A 113 -8.17 4.23 -5.87
N GLY A 114 -7.45 3.83 -4.84
CA GLY A 114 -7.95 3.84 -3.48
C GLY A 114 -6.99 3.22 -2.49
N ASN A 115 -7.51 2.89 -1.32
CA ASN A 115 -6.76 2.31 -0.23
C ASN A 115 -7.64 1.31 0.50
N ILE A 116 -7.05 0.19 0.94
CA ILE A 116 -7.81 -0.88 1.61
C ILE A 116 -8.50 -0.40 2.90
N LEU A 117 -7.95 0.60 3.58
CA LEU A 117 -8.54 1.15 4.80
C LEU A 117 -9.67 2.15 4.51
N GLU A 118 -9.58 2.90 3.42
CA GLU A 118 -10.57 3.91 3.01
C GLU A 118 -11.65 3.32 2.11
N ASN A 119 -11.25 2.46 1.18
CA ASN A 119 -12.08 2.02 0.06
C ASN A 119 -12.06 0.50 -0.10
N PRO A 120 -12.30 -0.30 0.96
CA PRO A 120 -12.21 -1.76 0.85
C PRO A 120 -13.18 -2.36 -0.16
N GLU A 121 -14.27 -1.67 -0.45
CA GLU A 121 -15.29 -2.09 -1.42
C GLU A 121 -14.75 -2.21 -2.85
N LEU A 122 -13.65 -1.54 -3.17
CA LEU A 122 -13.06 -1.61 -4.52
C LEU A 122 -12.50 -2.99 -4.85
N LEU A 123 -12.23 -3.83 -3.85
CA LEU A 123 -11.72 -5.18 -4.03
C LEU A 123 -12.81 -6.26 -4.05
N LYS A 124 -14.04 -5.89 -3.86
CA LYS A 124 -15.16 -6.85 -3.82
C LYS A 124 -15.76 -7.10 -5.19
#